data_b90aeb749fd73e366aa2f93c4213dcff
#
_entry.id   b90aeb749fd73e366aa2f93c4213dcff
#
_cell.length_a   1.000
_cell.length_b   1.000
_cell.length_c   1.000
_cell.angle_alpha   90.00
_cell.angle_beta   90.00
_cell.angle_gamma   90.00
#
_symmetry.space_group_name_H-M   'P 1'
#
loop_
_entity.id
_entity.type
_entity.pdbx_description
1 polymer ?
#
loop_
_entity_poly.entity_id
_entity_poly.type
_entity_poly.pdbx_seq_one_letter_code
_entity_poly.pdbx_strand_id
1 'polypeptide(L)'
;VDGVSRIGYMKGGAKARWKDEEMADAFTSHAVEFIKESKDQPFFLYFATHDVHVPRLPHPRFLGKSGMGTRGDAIVQFDWAVGEILKALDETGKAADTMVVFTSDNGPVVDDGYKDEAVAKLGSHKPAGPFRGGKYSKFEGGTRVPFIVRWPGKVKPGESAALVCQIDFVASFAALVGRQGAIAMARDSQNVLQALLGEAPRGRETLIEQGNG
;
A
#
# COMPACT_ATOMS: atom_id res chain seq x y z
N VAL A 1 17.38 -19.39 -2.28
CA VAL A 1 17.28 -18.44 -1.17
C VAL A 1 18.21 -18.96 -0.07
N ASP A 2 19.19 -18.18 0.28
CA ASP A 2 20.10 -18.50 1.38
C ASP A 2 19.54 -17.96 2.72
N GLY A 3 18.23 -17.83 2.81
CA GLY A 3 17.55 -17.31 3.99
C GLY A 3 16.32 -18.11 4.39
N VAL A 4 16.05 -18.14 5.69
CA VAL A 4 14.80 -18.65 6.25
C VAL A 4 13.85 -17.47 6.42
N SER A 5 12.86 -17.35 5.56
CA SER A 5 11.75 -16.43 5.81
C SER A 5 10.76 -17.06 6.79
N ARG A 6 9.85 -16.25 7.33
CA ARG A 6 8.72 -16.72 8.15
C ARG A 6 7.89 -17.82 7.47
N ILE A 7 7.84 -17.82 6.15
CA ILE A 7 7.14 -18.82 5.33
C ILE A 7 8.01 -20.00 4.93
N GLY A 8 9.24 -20.08 5.45
CA GLY A 8 10.15 -21.19 5.24
C GLY A 8 11.10 -21.03 4.07
N TYR A 9 11.75 -22.12 3.71
CA TYR A 9 12.68 -22.14 2.58
C TYR A 9 11.94 -22.09 1.26
N MET A 10 12.29 -21.13 0.42
CA MET A 10 11.88 -21.15 -0.96
C MET A 10 12.92 -21.89 -1.80
N LYS A 11 12.51 -22.98 -2.44
CA LYS A 11 13.31 -23.68 -3.43
C LYS A 11 12.86 -23.28 -4.83
N GLY A 12 13.79 -22.82 -5.63
CA GLY A 12 13.53 -22.48 -7.03
C GLY A 12 14.75 -22.66 -7.88
N GLY A 13 14.61 -22.56 -9.20
CA GLY A 13 15.72 -22.45 -10.11
C GLY A 13 16.57 -21.21 -9.83
N ALA A 14 17.77 -21.15 -10.41
CA ALA A 14 18.68 -20.02 -10.19
C ALA A 14 18.05 -18.66 -10.54
N LYS A 15 17.16 -18.61 -11.53
CA LYS A 15 16.45 -17.39 -11.94
C LYS A 15 15.32 -16.97 -10.98
N ALA A 16 14.88 -17.85 -10.09
CA ALA A 16 13.85 -17.55 -9.08
C ALA A 16 14.46 -17.13 -7.73
N ARG A 17 15.77 -17.05 -7.63
CA ARG A 17 16.45 -16.58 -6.43
C ARG A 17 16.59 -15.08 -6.46
N TRP A 18 16.31 -14.45 -5.32
CA TRP A 18 16.49 -13.02 -5.11
C TRP A 18 17.26 -12.79 -3.82
N LYS A 19 17.71 -11.58 -3.64
CA LYS A 19 18.23 -11.06 -2.39
C LYS A 19 17.18 -10.14 -1.79
N ASP A 20 16.84 -10.32 -0.53
CA ASP A 20 15.75 -9.60 0.12
C ASP A 20 16.04 -8.09 0.11
N GLU A 21 17.28 -7.67 0.29
CA GLU A 21 17.70 -6.27 0.28
C GLU A 21 17.54 -5.59 -1.10
N GLU A 22 17.45 -6.37 -2.18
CA GLU A 22 17.30 -5.87 -3.55
C GLU A 22 15.84 -5.86 -4.02
N MET A 23 14.89 -6.40 -3.23
CA MET A 23 13.49 -6.56 -3.66
C MET A 23 12.80 -5.23 -3.94
N ALA A 24 12.99 -4.23 -3.06
CA ALA A 24 12.37 -2.92 -3.26
C ALA A 24 12.84 -2.25 -4.55
N ASP A 25 14.13 -2.34 -4.86
CA ASP A 25 14.68 -1.81 -6.10
C ASP A 25 14.12 -2.53 -7.33
N ALA A 26 14.07 -3.86 -7.29
CA ALA A 26 13.54 -4.65 -8.40
C ALA A 26 12.07 -4.34 -8.66
N PHE A 27 11.22 -4.35 -7.63
CA PHE A 27 9.79 -4.04 -7.79
C PHE A 27 9.57 -2.60 -8.26
N THR A 28 10.27 -1.65 -7.68
CA THR A 28 10.16 -0.24 -8.06
C THR A 28 10.61 -0.02 -9.51
N SER A 29 11.74 -0.62 -9.92
CA SER A 29 12.23 -0.52 -11.29
C SER A 29 11.23 -1.07 -12.30
N HIS A 30 10.67 -2.25 -12.05
CA HIS A 30 9.65 -2.84 -12.94
C HIS A 30 8.38 -2.00 -13.00
N ALA A 31 7.93 -1.43 -11.88
CA ALA A 31 6.76 -0.56 -11.89
C ALA A 31 7.02 0.74 -12.67
N VAL A 32 8.18 1.35 -12.49
CA VAL A 32 8.60 2.55 -13.24
C VAL A 32 8.72 2.25 -14.74
N GLU A 33 9.33 1.12 -15.10
CA GLU A 33 9.45 0.68 -16.48
C GLU A 33 8.06 0.46 -17.11
N PHE A 34 7.17 -0.24 -16.43
CA PHE A 34 5.79 -0.44 -16.86
C PHE A 34 5.06 0.89 -17.14
N ILE A 35 5.20 1.89 -16.25
CA ILE A 35 4.62 3.23 -16.45
C ILE A 35 5.18 3.89 -17.72
N LYS A 36 6.50 3.81 -17.92
CA LYS A 36 7.17 4.39 -19.10
C LYS A 36 6.76 3.68 -20.39
N GLU A 37 6.65 2.37 -20.36
CA GLU A 37 6.30 1.56 -21.53
C GLU A 37 4.82 1.63 -21.90
N SER A 38 3.95 2.01 -20.97
CA SER A 38 2.51 2.15 -21.25
C SER A 38 2.19 3.21 -22.31
N LYS A 39 3.13 4.14 -22.60
CA LYS A 39 2.97 5.21 -23.60
C LYS A 39 1.62 5.91 -23.45
N ASP A 40 0.79 5.89 -24.50
CA ASP A 40 -0.53 6.52 -24.54
C ASP A 40 -1.67 5.52 -24.21
N GLN A 41 -1.33 4.31 -23.77
CA GLN A 41 -2.32 3.30 -23.41
C GLN A 41 -2.79 3.51 -21.96
N PRO A 42 -4.09 3.38 -21.69
CA PRO A 42 -4.60 3.28 -20.32
C PRO A 42 -3.99 2.08 -19.61
N PHE A 43 -3.67 2.23 -18.34
CA PHE A 43 -3.12 1.13 -17.55
C PHE A 43 -3.78 1.06 -16.16
N PHE A 44 -3.66 -0.11 -15.56
CA PHE A 44 -3.93 -0.37 -14.16
C PHE A 44 -2.69 -1.01 -13.54
N LEU A 45 -2.12 -0.38 -12.54
CA LEU A 45 -0.96 -0.89 -11.82
C LEU A 45 -1.35 -1.15 -10.36
N TYR A 46 -1.28 -2.42 -9.95
CA TYR A 46 -1.36 -2.81 -8.55
C TYR A 46 0.06 -3.05 -8.02
N PHE A 47 0.58 -2.05 -7.33
CA PHE A 47 1.94 -2.06 -6.80
C PHE A 47 1.92 -2.48 -5.33
N ALA A 48 1.93 -3.79 -5.09
CA ALA A 48 1.97 -4.38 -3.76
C ALA A 48 3.42 -4.60 -3.33
N THR A 49 3.93 -3.73 -2.48
CA THR A 49 5.29 -3.84 -1.94
C THR A 49 5.37 -4.89 -0.84
N HIS A 50 6.57 -5.43 -0.59
CA HIS A 50 6.83 -6.27 0.59
C HIS A 50 7.08 -5.43 1.85
N ASP A 51 7.52 -4.18 1.70
CA ASP A 51 7.68 -3.26 2.81
C ASP A 51 6.30 -2.79 3.33
N VAL A 52 6.15 -2.68 4.61
CA VAL A 52 7.11 -2.83 5.70
C VAL A 52 6.92 -4.15 6.47
N HIS A 53 6.50 -5.21 5.81
CA HIS A 53 6.30 -6.54 6.40
C HIS A 53 7.64 -7.19 6.78
N VAL A 54 7.61 -8.06 7.76
CA VAL A 54 8.77 -8.88 8.13
C VAL A 54 9.03 -9.99 7.09
N PRO A 55 10.30 -10.38 6.86
CA PRO A 55 11.53 -9.85 7.42
C PRO A 55 11.83 -8.45 6.87
N ARG A 56 12.23 -7.53 7.76
CA ARG A 56 12.56 -6.15 7.37
C ARG A 56 14.04 -6.07 7.03
N LEU A 57 14.34 -6.16 5.75
CA LEU A 57 15.71 -6.16 5.21
C LEU A 57 15.85 -5.02 4.19
N PRO A 58 15.88 -3.76 4.66
CA PRO A 58 16.04 -2.63 3.76
C PRO A 58 17.41 -2.65 3.08
N HIS A 59 17.47 -2.16 1.85
CA HIS A 59 18.72 -2.03 1.11
C HIS A 59 19.74 -1.23 1.93
N PRO A 60 21.03 -1.57 1.90
CA PRO A 60 22.08 -0.94 2.74
C PRO A 60 22.09 0.58 2.71
N ARG A 61 21.71 1.22 1.59
CA ARG A 61 21.63 2.71 1.49
C ARG A 61 20.61 3.35 2.43
N PHE A 62 19.64 2.59 2.95
CA PHE A 62 18.62 3.08 3.87
C PHE A 62 18.93 2.79 5.34
N LEU A 63 19.91 1.93 5.62
CA LEU A 63 20.28 1.58 6.99
C LEU A 63 20.69 2.81 7.80
N GLY A 64 20.11 2.95 8.99
CA GLY A 64 20.36 4.06 9.91
C GLY A 64 19.67 5.39 9.53
N LYS A 65 18.89 5.43 8.46
CA LYS A 65 18.26 6.69 8.00
C LYS A 65 17.10 7.14 8.88
N SER A 66 16.37 6.21 9.49
CA SER A 66 15.21 6.52 10.33
C SER A 66 15.55 6.82 11.78
N GLY A 67 16.68 6.31 12.28
CA GLY A 67 16.97 6.24 13.71
C GLY A 67 16.10 5.27 14.51
N MET A 68 15.20 4.52 13.84
CA MET A 68 14.24 3.59 14.45
C MET A 68 14.52 2.12 14.08
N GLY A 69 15.77 1.80 13.77
CA GLY A 69 16.20 0.45 13.39
C GLY A 69 15.65 0.02 12.03
N THR A 70 15.80 -1.27 11.73
CA THR A 70 15.44 -1.82 10.40
C THR A 70 13.97 -1.61 10.05
N ARG A 71 13.06 -1.59 11.02
CA ARG A 71 11.65 -1.28 10.79
C ARG A 71 11.46 0.14 10.25
N GLY A 72 12.08 1.12 10.89
CA GLY A 72 12.00 2.52 10.44
C GLY A 72 12.69 2.71 9.09
N ASP A 73 13.83 2.06 8.88
CA ASP A 73 14.58 2.12 7.63
C ASP A 73 13.80 1.48 6.47
N ALA A 74 13.03 0.41 6.72
CA ALA A 74 12.12 -0.16 5.73
C ALA A 74 10.96 0.80 5.39
N ILE A 75 10.49 1.61 6.34
CA ILE A 75 9.50 2.67 6.06
C ILE A 75 10.11 3.75 5.16
N VAL A 76 11.36 4.16 5.42
CA VAL A 76 12.07 5.12 4.56
C VAL A 76 12.26 4.55 3.14
N GLN A 77 12.58 3.25 3.02
CA GLN A 77 12.69 2.57 1.74
C GLN A 77 11.35 2.54 0.99
N PHE A 78 10.26 2.25 1.71
CA PHE A 78 8.92 2.26 1.13
C PHE A 78 8.52 3.66 0.62
N ASP A 79 8.78 4.70 1.42
CA ASP A 79 8.53 6.09 1.02
C ASP A 79 9.32 6.47 -0.25
N TRP A 80 10.59 6.05 -0.34
CA TRP A 80 11.39 6.19 -1.53
C TRP A 80 10.73 5.50 -2.75
N ALA A 81 10.25 4.27 -2.60
CA ALA A 81 9.61 3.53 -3.69
C ALA A 81 8.35 4.26 -4.20
N VAL A 82 7.53 4.78 -3.29
CA VAL A 82 6.37 5.61 -3.65
C VAL A 82 6.82 6.87 -4.39
N GLY A 83 7.88 7.52 -3.92
CA GLY A 83 8.46 8.70 -4.56
C GLY A 83 8.90 8.44 -6.01
N GLU A 84 9.54 7.29 -6.29
CA GLU A 84 9.95 6.92 -7.65
C GLU A 84 8.74 6.67 -8.58
N ILE A 85 7.65 6.08 -8.07
CA ILE A 85 6.41 5.93 -8.85
C ILE A 85 5.81 7.29 -9.20
N LEU A 86 5.68 8.19 -8.22
CA LEU A 86 5.14 9.52 -8.45
C LEU A 86 6.01 10.32 -9.43
N LYS A 87 7.33 10.23 -9.28
CA LYS A 87 8.29 10.84 -10.20
C LYS A 87 8.14 10.30 -11.62
N ALA A 88 7.98 8.99 -11.80
CA ALA A 88 7.79 8.40 -13.12
C ALA A 88 6.50 8.91 -13.80
N LEU A 89 5.42 9.09 -13.03
CA LEU A 89 4.18 9.68 -13.55
C LEU A 89 4.37 11.15 -13.99
N ASP A 90 5.13 11.93 -13.20
CA ASP A 90 5.42 13.32 -13.53
C ASP A 90 6.33 13.42 -14.76
N GLU A 91 7.41 12.64 -14.83
CA GLU A 91 8.38 12.62 -15.95
C GLU A 91 7.76 12.15 -17.27
N THR A 92 6.75 11.29 -17.21
CA THR A 92 6.03 10.80 -18.40
C THR A 92 4.81 11.65 -18.77
N GLY A 93 4.53 12.71 -18.01
CA GLY A 93 3.37 13.59 -18.23
C GLY A 93 2.01 12.94 -17.88
N LYS A 94 2.01 11.80 -17.19
CA LYS A 94 0.79 11.01 -16.89
C LYS A 94 0.12 11.40 -15.57
N ALA A 95 0.75 12.23 -14.75
CA ALA A 95 0.26 12.53 -13.41
C ALA A 95 -1.16 13.10 -13.39
N ALA A 96 -1.51 13.97 -14.35
CA ALA A 96 -2.85 14.57 -14.43
C ALA A 96 -3.94 13.57 -14.85
N ASP A 97 -3.56 12.50 -15.54
CA ASP A 97 -4.48 11.47 -16.05
C ASP A 97 -4.44 10.17 -15.23
N THR A 98 -3.72 10.17 -14.12
CA THR A 98 -3.58 8.99 -13.26
C THR A 98 -4.14 9.24 -11.87
N MET A 99 -5.11 8.42 -11.47
CA MET A 99 -5.57 8.32 -10.09
C MET A 99 -4.62 7.39 -9.33
N VAL A 100 -3.93 7.93 -8.34
CA VAL A 100 -3.08 7.17 -7.42
C VAL A 100 -3.83 6.94 -6.12
N VAL A 101 -3.94 5.69 -5.70
CA VAL A 101 -4.50 5.30 -4.40
C VAL A 101 -3.37 4.70 -3.57
N PHE A 102 -3.10 5.30 -2.42
CA PHE A 102 -2.14 4.80 -1.44
C PHE A 102 -2.90 4.25 -0.25
N THR A 103 -2.64 3.00 0.10
CA THR A 103 -3.31 2.34 1.23
C THR A 103 -2.47 1.18 1.76
N SER A 104 -2.96 0.49 2.78
CA SER A 104 -2.36 -0.72 3.36
C SER A 104 -3.42 -1.81 3.48
N ASP A 105 -3.01 -3.07 3.54
CA ASP A 105 -3.88 -4.24 3.68
C ASP A 105 -4.45 -4.37 5.11
N ASN A 106 -3.68 -3.96 6.11
CA ASN A 106 -4.07 -3.99 7.52
C ASN A 106 -3.30 -2.95 8.35
N GLY A 107 -3.75 -2.75 9.57
CA GLY A 107 -3.07 -1.92 10.55
C GLY A 107 -1.69 -2.44 10.96
N PRO A 108 -0.91 -1.66 11.70
CA PRO A 108 0.48 -1.96 12.00
C PRO A 108 0.63 -3.12 12.99
N VAL A 109 1.78 -3.79 12.90
CA VAL A 109 2.33 -4.65 13.93
C VAL A 109 3.80 -4.26 14.17
N VAL A 110 4.17 -4.10 15.42
CA VAL A 110 5.56 -3.77 15.79
C VAL A 110 6.35 -5.06 16.04
N ASP A 111 5.84 -5.91 16.94
CA ASP A 111 6.41 -7.21 17.23
C ASP A 111 5.65 -8.30 16.47
N ASP A 112 6.26 -8.85 15.45
CA ASP A 112 5.73 -9.97 14.68
C ASP A 112 6.65 -11.20 14.78
N GLY A 113 7.35 -11.33 15.91
CA GLY A 113 8.19 -12.49 16.25
C GLY A 113 9.59 -12.49 15.63
N TYR A 114 10.00 -11.38 15.00
CA TYR A 114 11.36 -11.24 14.45
C TYR A 114 12.27 -10.48 15.41
N LYS A 115 13.53 -10.87 15.46
CA LYS A 115 14.59 -10.23 16.27
C LYS A 115 15.20 -9.04 15.50
N ASP A 116 14.39 -8.05 15.18
CA ASP A 116 14.76 -6.87 14.41
C ASP A 116 14.81 -5.58 15.24
N GLU A 117 14.75 -5.71 16.57
CA GLU A 117 14.75 -4.61 17.53
C GLU A 117 13.61 -3.59 17.35
N ALA A 118 12.54 -3.94 16.60
CA ALA A 118 11.47 -3.02 16.26
C ALA A 118 10.77 -2.41 17.48
N VAL A 119 10.59 -3.19 18.55
CA VAL A 119 10.02 -2.70 19.82
C VAL A 119 11.02 -1.79 20.55
N ALA A 120 12.26 -2.23 20.68
CA ALA A 120 13.30 -1.49 21.43
C ALA A 120 13.62 -0.14 20.79
N LYS A 121 13.58 -0.05 19.47
CA LYS A 121 13.89 1.16 18.70
C LYS A 121 12.67 1.96 18.25
N LEU A 122 11.46 1.61 18.76
CA LEU A 122 10.22 2.31 18.39
C LEU A 122 10.21 3.79 18.79
N GLY A 123 10.87 4.13 19.87
CA GLY A 123 10.89 5.49 20.41
C GLY A 123 9.49 5.98 20.78
N SER A 124 9.18 7.21 20.41
CA SER A 124 7.86 7.82 20.62
C SER A 124 6.86 7.55 19.49
N HIS A 125 7.26 6.79 18.48
CA HIS A 125 6.40 6.50 17.32
C HIS A 125 5.20 5.65 17.74
N LYS A 126 4.00 6.07 17.32
CA LYS A 126 2.73 5.39 17.56
C LYS A 126 2.17 4.91 16.22
N PRO A 127 2.46 3.69 15.78
CA PRO A 127 2.11 3.23 14.43
C PRO A 127 0.62 3.27 14.09
N ALA A 128 -0.25 3.01 15.08
CA ALA A 128 -1.70 3.11 14.93
C ALA A 128 -2.25 4.49 15.29
N GLY A 129 -1.37 5.49 15.58
CA GLY A 129 -1.81 6.80 16.03
C GLY A 129 -2.62 6.74 17.33
N PRO A 130 -3.83 7.34 17.37
CA PRO A 130 -4.70 7.31 18.53
C PRO A 130 -5.54 6.04 18.64
N PHE A 131 -5.53 5.18 17.64
CA PHE A 131 -6.45 4.04 17.55
C PHE A 131 -6.00 2.85 18.38
N ARG A 132 -6.99 2.18 18.97
CA ARG A 132 -6.78 0.94 19.73
C ARG A 132 -6.48 -0.23 18.80
N GLY A 133 -5.58 -1.10 19.20
CA GLY A 133 -5.26 -2.34 18.49
C GLY A 133 -4.22 -2.14 17.40
N GLY A 134 -4.12 -3.11 16.53
CA GLY A 134 -3.20 -3.20 15.41
C GLY A 134 -3.57 -4.40 14.57
N LYS A 135 -2.68 -4.87 13.68
CA LYS A 135 -2.84 -6.10 12.91
C LYS A 135 -3.41 -7.23 13.81
N TYR A 136 -4.28 -8.05 13.26
CA TYR A 136 -5.01 -9.14 13.93
C TYR A 136 -6.21 -8.72 14.79
N SER A 137 -6.42 -7.44 15.04
CA SER A 137 -7.55 -6.98 15.85
C SER A 137 -8.66 -6.36 14.98
N LYS A 138 -9.91 -6.47 15.46
CA LYS A 138 -11.08 -5.82 14.88
C LYS A 138 -11.24 -4.35 15.27
N PHE A 139 -10.31 -3.80 16.04
CA PHE A 139 -10.32 -2.39 16.45
C PHE A 139 -9.74 -1.52 15.35
N GLU A 140 -10.08 -0.24 15.38
CA GLU A 140 -9.67 0.73 14.35
C GLU A 140 -8.16 0.76 14.10
N GLY A 141 -7.31 0.47 15.10
CA GLY A 141 -5.87 0.34 14.87
C GLY A 141 -5.47 -0.83 13.97
N GLY A 142 -6.35 -1.84 13.80
CA GLY A 142 -6.12 -2.98 12.91
C GLY A 142 -6.71 -2.83 11.52
N THR A 143 -7.75 -2.02 11.37
CA THR A 143 -8.58 -1.97 10.17
C THR A 143 -8.61 -0.59 9.50
N ARG A 144 -8.51 0.48 10.29
CA ARG A 144 -8.47 1.85 9.77
C ARG A 144 -7.06 2.22 9.31
N VAL A 145 -6.75 1.79 8.10
CA VAL A 145 -5.44 1.98 7.46
C VAL A 145 -5.31 3.38 6.84
N PRO A 146 -4.08 3.86 6.59
CA PRO A 146 -3.87 5.03 5.75
C PRO A 146 -4.57 4.87 4.40
N PHE A 147 -5.27 5.91 3.97
CA PHE A 147 -5.99 5.90 2.70
C PHE A 147 -5.89 7.29 2.06
N ILE A 148 -5.16 7.40 0.98
CA ILE A 148 -4.91 8.66 0.30
C ILE A 148 -5.23 8.49 -1.18
N VAL A 149 -6.02 9.41 -1.75
CA VAL A 149 -6.27 9.48 -3.19
C VAL A 149 -5.61 10.75 -3.73
N ARG A 150 -4.77 10.61 -4.73
CA ARG A 150 -4.14 11.70 -5.46
C ARG A 150 -4.53 11.63 -6.93
N TRP A 151 -5.14 12.70 -7.43
CA TRP A 151 -5.41 12.87 -8.85
C TRP A 151 -5.38 14.37 -9.18
N PRO A 152 -4.25 14.89 -9.67
CA PRO A 152 -4.11 16.30 -9.96
C PRO A 152 -5.21 16.81 -10.91
N GLY A 153 -5.82 17.94 -10.55
CA GLY A 153 -6.90 18.55 -11.34
C GLY A 153 -8.28 17.87 -11.21
N LYS A 154 -8.38 16.72 -10.56
CA LYS A 154 -9.64 15.99 -10.33
C LYS A 154 -9.99 15.92 -8.84
N VAL A 155 -9.04 15.53 -7.99
CA VAL A 155 -9.23 15.46 -6.55
C VAL A 155 -8.62 16.70 -5.89
N LYS A 156 -9.43 17.46 -5.15
CA LYS A 156 -8.97 18.64 -4.41
C LYS A 156 -8.29 18.21 -3.12
N PRO A 157 -7.22 18.93 -2.68
CA PRO A 157 -6.67 18.72 -1.35
C PRO A 157 -7.73 18.88 -0.26
N GLY A 158 -7.77 17.94 0.67
CA GLY A 158 -8.72 17.95 1.78
C GLY A 158 -8.76 16.63 2.53
N GLU A 159 -9.64 16.54 3.51
CA GLU A 159 -9.90 15.33 4.28
C GLU A 159 -11.35 14.91 4.12
N SER A 160 -11.62 13.61 4.15
CA SER A 160 -12.96 13.04 4.06
C SER A 160 -13.18 12.06 5.21
N ALA A 161 -14.38 12.15 5.83
CA ALA A 161 -14.86 11.18 6.80
C ALA A 161 -15.67 10.04 6.15
N ALA A 162 -15.72 9.97 4.84
CA ALA A 162 -16.44 8.93 4.12
C ALA A 162 -15.89 7.54 4.46
N LEU A 163 -16.79 6.61 4.81
CA LEU A 163 -16.41 5.22 5.00
C LEU A 163 -16.17 4.57 3.64
N VAL A 164 -14.95 4.12 3.41
CA VAL A 164 -14.54 3.41 2.19
C VAL A 164 -13.79 2.14 2.55
N CYS A 165 -13.88 1.13 1.71
CA CYS A 165 -13.18 -0.12 1.88
C CYS A 165 -12.54 -0.55 0.55
N GLN A 166 -11.44 -1.25 0.60
CA GLN A 166 -10.72 -1.71 -0.60
C GLN A 166 -11.56 -2.63 -1.48
N ILE A 167 -12.50 -3.38 -0.90
CA ILE A 167 -13.45 -4.20 -1.69
C ILE A 167 -14.31 -3.34 -2.64
N ASP A 168 -14.44 -2.05 -2.37
CA ASP A 168 -15.22 -1.11 -3.20
C ASP A 168 -14.48 -0.67 -4.46
N PHE A 169 -13.21 -0.98 -4.59
CA PHE A 169 -12.42 -0.62 -5.77
C PHE A 169 -12.98 -1.22 -7.05
N VAL A 170 -13.47 -2.46 -7.02
CA VAL A 170 -13.98 -3.13 -8.21
C VAL A 170 -15.17 -2.34 -8.80
N ALA A 171 -16.19 -2.06 -7.98
CA ALA A 171 -17.36 -1.33 -8.44
C ALA A 171 -17.04 0.13 -8.80
N SER A 172 -16.18 0.79 -8.00
CA SER A 172 -15.81 2.19 -8.21
C SER A 172 -14.96 2.38 -9.47
N PHE A 173 -13.97 1.51 -9.70
CA PHE A 173 -13.13 1.59 -10.90
C PHE A 173 -13.88 1.14 -12.15
N ALA A 174 -14.79 0.16 -12.05
CA ALA A 174 -15.69 -0.18 -13.15
C ALA A 174 -16.58 1.02 -13.55
N ALA A 175 -17.09 1.76 -12.57
CA ALA A 175 -17.83 2.98 -12.81
C ALA A 175 -16.96 4.07 -13.45
N LEU A 176 -15.72 4.24 -12.97
CA LEU A 176 -14.77 5.22 -13.51
C LEU A 176 -14.48 4.99 -15.01
N VAL A 177 -14.39 3.74 -15.44
CA VAL A 177 -14.12 3.39 -16.84
C VAL A 177 -15.37 3.06 -17.65
N GLY A 178 -16.57 3.34 -17.11
CA GLY A 178 -17.85 3.13 -17.81
C GLY A 178 -18.24 1.65 -18.02
N ARG A 179 -17.72 0.72 -17.17
CA ARG A 179 -17.94 -0.74 -17.27
C ARG A 179 -18.76 -1.30 -16.12
N GLN A 180 -19.86 -0.68 -15.78
CA GLN A 180 -20.71 -1.03 -14.62
C GLN A 180 -21.27 -2.46 -14.67
N GLY A 181 -21.40 -3.07 -15.84
CA GLY A 181 -21.87 -4.48 -15.97
C GLY A 181 -20.90 -5.53 -15.41
N ALA A 182 -19.63 -5.19 -15.17
CA ALA A 182 -18.64 -6.10 -14.58
C ALA A 182 -18.85 -6.37 -13.07
N ILE A 183 -19.79 -5.66 -12.41
CA ILE A 183 -20.02 -5.68 -10.96
C ILE A 183 -20.72 -6.96 -10.50
N ALA A 184 -21.34 -7.73 -11.38
CA ALA A 184 -22.08 -8.96 -11.01
C ALA A 184 -21.22 -10.00 -10.26
N MET A 185 -19.91 -9.99 -10.44
CA MET A 185 -18.99 -10.89 -9.75
C MET A 185 -18.46 -10.36 -8.41
N ALA A 186 -18.66 -9.07 -8.11
CA ALA A 186 -18.15 -8.40 -6.92
C ALA A 186 -19.32 -7.99 -5.99
N ARG A 187 -20.03 -8.99 -5.45
CA ARG A 187 -21.30 -8.82 -4.71
C ARG A 187 -21.22 -7.86 -3.53
N ASP A 188 -20.07 -7.84 -2.84
CA ASP A 188 -19.87 -7.00 -1.67
C ASP A 188 -19.28 -5.62 -1.99
N SER A 189 -18.90 -5.39 -3.25
CA SER A 189 -18.33 -4.12 -3.71
C SER A 189 -19.42 -3.09 -3.97
N GLN A 190 -19.27 -1.92 -3.41
CA GLN A 190 -20.16 -0.77 -3.62
C GLN A 190 -19.44 0.29 -4.46
N ASN A 191 -20.19 0.97 -5.31
CA ASN A 191 -19.64 2.10 -6.04
C ASN A 191 -19.57 3.33 -5.12
N VAL A 192 -18.39 3.62 -4.63
CA VAL A 192 -18.07 4.80 -3.80
C VAL A 192 -17.17 5.79 -4.53
N LEU A 193 -17.16 5.78 -5.86
CA LEU A 193 -16.29 6.61 -6.69
C LEU A 193 -16.36 8.09 -6.31
N GLN A 194 -17.56 8.63 -6.08
CA GLN A 194 -17.74 10.03 -5.72
C GLN A 194 -17.08 10.38 -4.37
N ALA A 195 -17.08 9.43 -3.42
CA ALA A 195 -16.38 9.61 -2.16
C ALA A 195 -14.85 9.55 -2.35
N LEU A 196 -14.36 8.66 -3.22
CA LEU A 196 -12.93 8.57 -3.57
C LEU A 196 -12.41 9.84 -4.26
N LEU A 197 -13.27 10.51 -5.04
CA LEU A 197 -12.96 11.78 -5.70
C LEU A 197 -13.12 13.00 -4.79
N GLY A 198 -13.63 12.80 -3.56
CA GLY A 198 -13.95 13.91 -2.65
C GLY A 198 -15.19 14.72 -3.05
N GLU A 199 -16.03 14.18 -3.91
CA GLU A 199 -17.25 14.81 -4.43
C GLU A 199 -18.49 14.47 -3.59
N ALA A 200 -18.43 13.40 -2.78
CA ALA A 200 -19.47 13.02 -1.85
C ALA A 200 -18.93 12.90 -0.41
N PRO A 201 -19.68 13.40 0.59
CA PRO A 201 -19.26 13.33 1.99
C PRO A 201 -19.45 11.93 2.61
N ARG A 202 -20.12 11.01 1.90
CA ARG A 202 -20.45 9.67 2.36
C ARG A 202 -20.01 8.63 1.33
N GLY A 203 -19.44 7.53 1.84
CA GLY A 203 -19.18 6.31 1.08
C GLY A 203 -20.19 5.22 1.46
N ARG A 204 -19.70 4.10 2.01
CA ARG A 204 -20.55 3.02 2.58
C ARG A 204 -21.34 3.52 3.78
N GLU A 205 -22.52 2.98 3.99
CA GLU A 205 -23.26 3.21 5.24
C GLU A 205 -22.75 2.34 6.37
N THR A 206 -22.34 1.12 6.05
CA THR A 206 -21.86 0.13 7.02
C THR A 206 -20.68 -0.67 6.46
N LEU A 207 -19.81 -1.10 7.36
CA LEU A 207 -18.74 -2.04 7.10
C LEU A 207 -18.73 -3.08 8.21
N ILE A 208 -18.75 -4.36 7.84
CA ILE A 208 -18.66 -5.47 8.79
C ILE A 208 -17.23 -5.97 8.77
N GLU A 209 -16.62 -6.02 9.93
CA GLU A 209 -15.27 -6.48 10.13
C GLU A 209 -15.26 -7.70 11.05
N GLN A 210 -14.35 -8.64 10.77
CA GLN A 210 -14.14 -9.82 11.59
C GLN A 210 -12.71 -9.84 12.11
N GLY A 211 -12.56 -10.02 13.40
CA GLY A 211 -11.25 -10.21 14.03
C GLY A 211 -11.09 -11.65 14.51
N ASN A 212 -9.86 -12.03 14.78
CA ASN A 212 -9.51 -13.33 15.36
C ASN A 212 -9.72 -13.31 16.88
N GLY A 213 -10.97 -13.33 17.33
CA GLY A 213 -11.35 -13.49 18.74
C GLY A 213 -11.40 -12.21 19.54
#